data_ddb2d3877f607223041fb50a9cccccbb
#
_entry.id   ddb2d3877f607223041fb50a9cccccbb
#
_cell.length_a   1.000
_cell.length_b   1.000
_cell.length_c   1.000
_cell.angle_alpha   90.00
_cell.angle_beta   90.00
_cell.angle_gamma   90.00
#
_symmetry.space_group_name_H-M   'P 1'
#
loop_
_entity.id
_entity.type
_entity.pdbx_description
1 polymer ?
#
loop_
_entity_poly.entity_id
_entity_poly.type
_entity_poly.pdbx_seq_one_letter_code
_entity_poly.pdbx_strand_id
1 'polypeptide(L)'
;LLAEFYRLKEQDPNTNITINTLLLKICVEAIKTAPVVNAHIKYNPKYVTGEIELKGNIDISMPWLLENKDMVTINLRNFESKTLIEMQEYINKTALKIKNCDIQIPMYQVSVNNMMGELKKGHLLKAVRALLGASFGKSHTSKYGRKEIEAYNKIPAEDKITVQDLVPGSITISNIGSLYKEQKGFMGLLEIIPPQVFAIGIGSIQDKVGVIKNEDGEKSIAIRKVIPMCLAFDHRTLNFNEIVPFIQKLDYIFEHGELLKEWHRTGVWKNDN
;
A
#
# COMPACT_ATOMS: atom_id res chain seq x y z
N LEU A 1 18.11 -1.08 12.56
CA LEU A 1 16.72 -0.70 12.42
C LEU A 1 15.79 -1.44 13.41
N LEU A 2 15.67 -2.78 13.39
CA LEU A 2 14.78 -3.52 14.30
C LEU A 2 15.12 -3.32 15.78
N ALA A 3 16.41 -3.34 16.13
CA ALA A 3 16.85 -3.06 17.50
C ALA A 3 16.40 -1.67 17.96
N GLU A 4 16.54 -0.66 17.11
CA GLU A 4 16.09 0.70 17.41
C GLU A 4 14.56 0.79 17.53
N PHE A 5 13.82 0.07 16.69
CA PHE A 5 12.35 -0.02 16.80
C PHE A 5 11.90 -0.59 18.15
N TYR A 6 12.52 -1.69 18.61
CA TYR A 6 12.17 -2.26 19.92
C TYR A 6 12.58 -1.34 21.07
N ARG A 7 13.73 -0.66 20.97
CA ARG A 7 14.16 0.33 21.96
C ARG A 7 13.18 1.51 22.07
N LEU A 8 12.68 2.02 20.95
CA LEU A 8 11.64 3.06 20.97
C LEU A 8 10.35 2.59 21.64
N LYS A 9 9.95 1.34 21.40
CA LYS A 9 8.76 0.76 22.07
C LYS A 9 8.96 0.60 23.58
N GLU A 10 10.16 0.29 24.05
CA GLU A 10 10.49 0.20 25.49
C GLU A 10 10.49 1.59 26.14
N GLN A 11 10.97 2.62 25.44
CA GLN A 11 11.00 4.00 25.93
C GLN A 11 9.62 4.66 25.96
N ASP A 12 8.73 4.27 25.08
CA ASP A 12 7.34 4.74 25.03
C ASP A 12 6.37 3.54 24.91
N PRO A 13 6.04 2.89 26.06
CA PRO A 13 5.14 1.71 26.06
C PRO A 13 3.73 1.99 25.53
N ASN A 14 3.30 3.27 25.53
CA ASN A 14 2.00 3.68 25.00
C ASN A 14 1.99 3.76 23.46
N THR A 15 3.14 3.66 22.84
CA THR A 15 3.28 3.68 21.38
C THR A 15 2.81 2.36 20.79
N ASN A 16 1.63 2.37 20.19
CA ASN A 16 1.05 1.20 19.52
C ASN A 16 1.60 0.96 18.10
N ILE A 17 2.76 1.52 17.76
CA ILE A 17 3.39 1.39 16.45
C ILE A 17 3.73 -0.08 16.18
N THR A 18 3.35 -0.57 14.99
CA THR A 18 3.63 -1.93 14.54
C THR A 18 4.80 -1.96 13.55
N ILE A 19 5.43 -3.12 13.40
CA ILE A 19 6.44 -3.34 12.35
C ILE A 19 5.85 -3.07 10.95
N ASN A 20 4.56 -3.38 10.75
CA ASN A 20 3.89 -3.08 9.48
C ASN A 20 3.88 -1.57 9.20
N THR A 21 3.54 -0.75 10.17
CA THR A 21 3.54 0.72 10.04
C THR A 21 4.95 1.24 9.78
N LEU A 22 5.95 0.70 10.45
CA LEU A 22 7.36 1.02 10.20
C LEU A 22 7.75 0.71 8.75
N LEU A 23 7.42 -0.49 8.24
CA LEU A 23 7.75 -0.88 6.88
C LEU A 23 7.04 -0.01 5.84
N LEU A 24 5.79 0.39 6.09
CA LEU A 24 5.09 1.37 5.25
C LEU A 24 5.80 2.72 5.25
N LYS A 25 6.26 3.21 6.42
CA LYS A 25 7.01 4.47 6.52
C LYS A 25 8.32 4.41 5.74
N ILE A 26 9.06 3.32 5.85
CA ILE A 26 10.28 3.08 5.08
C ILE A 26 10.01 3.17 3.58
N CYS A 27 8.96 2.50 3.10
CA CYS A 27 8.56 2.58 1.69
C CYS A 27 8.21 4.01 1.27
N VAL A 28 7.45 4.75 2.10
CA VAL A 28 7.07 6.14 1.83
C VAL A 28 8.32 7.03 1.72
N GLU A 29 9.27 6.91 2.64
CA GLU A 29 10.50 7.71 2.60
C GLU A 29 11.40 7.36 1.40
N ALA A 30 11.39 6.09 0.97
CA ALA A 30 12.08 5.68 -0.25
C ALA A 30 11.39 6.20 -1.52
N ILE A 31 10.04 6.19 -1.58
CA ILE A 31 9.26 6.73 -2.71
C ILE A 31 9.55 8.22 -2.92
N LYS A 32 9.74 9.00 -1.85
CA LYS A 32 10.06 10.43 -1.93
C LYS A 32 11.36 10.72 -2.71
N THR A 33 12.33 9.79 -2.71
CA THR A 33 13.59 9.95 -3.46
C THR A 33 13.49 9.56 -4.93
N ALA A 34 12.41 8.90 -5.33
CA ALA A 34 12.12 8.52 -6.72
C ALA A 34 10.65 8.82 -7.06
N PRO A 35 10.25 10.11 -7.19
CA PRO A 35 8.84 10.49 -7.38
C PRO A 35 8.19 9.85 -8.61
N VAL A 36 8.97 9.45 -9.60
CA VAL A 36 8.51 8.78 -10.82
C VAL A 36 7.84 7.44 -10.56
N VAL A 37 8.17 6.74 -9.45
CA VAL A 37 7.49 5.48 -9.08
C VAL A 37 6.09 5.73 -8.53
N ASN A 38 5.79 6.96 -8.11
CA ASN A 38 4.48 7.37 -7.61
C ASN A 38 3.65 8.02 -8.72
N ALA A 39 3.31 7.25 -9.74
CA ALA A 39 2.67 7.73 -10.95
C ALA A 39 1.54 6.79 -11.43
N HIS A 40 0.70 7.31 -12.29
CA HIS A 40 -0.30 6.57 -13.04
C HIS A 40 -0.01 6.65 -14.53
N ILE A 41 -0.33 5.57 -15.26
CA ILE A 41 -0.27 5.54 -16.73
C ILE A 41 -1.66 5.40 -17.35
N LYS A 42 -1.98 6.23 -18.32
CA LYS A 42 -3.12 6.08 -19.22
C LYS A 42 -2.60 5.62 -20.57
N TYR A 43 -2.58 4.32 -20.81
CA TYR A 43 -2.05 3.75 -22.03
C TYR A 43 -3.15 3.43 -23.05
N ASN A 44 -2.94 3.87 -24.31
CA ASN A 44 -3.79 3.55 -25.43
C ASN A 44 -3.08 2.55 -26.35
N PRO A 45 -3.46 1.25 -26.33
CA PRO A 45 -2.79 0.23 -27.10
C PRO A 45 -3.02 0.37 -28.63
N LYS A 46 -4.10 1.04 -29.05
CA LYS A 46 -4.41 1.23 -30.47
C LYS A 46 -3.44 2.19 -31.15
N TYR A 47 -3.02 3.22 -30.45
CA TYR A 47 -2.11 4.25 -30.98
C TYR A 47 -0.69 4.14 -30.41
N VAL A 48 -0.44 3.16 -29.53
CA VAL A 48 0.85 2.96 -28.83
C VAL A 48 1.32 4.25 -28.16
N THR A 49 0.37 4.98 -27.54
CA THR A 49 0.63 6.23 -26.82
C THR A 49 0.26 6.10 -25.35
N GLY A 50 0.99 6.81 -24.49
CA GLY A 50 0.73 6.83 -23.06
C GLY A 50 0.89 8.25 -22.48
N GLU A 51 0.06 8.57 -21.51
CA GLU A 51 0.18 9.75 -20.66
C GLU A 51 0.60 9.28 -19.27
N ILE A 52 1.67 9.85 -18.72
CA ILE A 52 2.16 9.56 -17.38
C ILE A 52 1.78 10.74 -16.49
N GLU A 53 1.05 10.45 -15.42
CA GLU A 53 0.61 11.42 -14.43
C GLU A 53 1.36 11.17 -13.11
N LEU A 54 2.31 12.04 -12.76
CA LEU A 54 2.98 12.00 -11.46
C LEU A 54 1.99 12.39 -10.36
N LYS A 55 1.98 11.63 -9.26
CA LYS A 55 1.10 11.89 -8.11
C LYS A 55 1.86 12.68 -7.04
N GLY A 56 1.30 13.82 -6.62
CA GLY A 56 1.88 14.64 -5.56
C GLY A 56 1.77 14.01 -4.18
N ASN A 57 0.67 13.29 -3.92
CA ASN A 57 0.44 12.59 -2.66
C ASN A 57 0.83 11.13 -2.80
N ILE A 58 1.31 10.53 -1.70
CA ILE A 58 1.55 9.08 -1.61
C ILE A 58 0.34 8.44 -0.96
N ASP A 59 -0.54 7.90 -1.81
CA ASP A 59 -1.75 7.20 -1.43
C ASP A 59 -1.54 5.69 -1.62
N ILE A 60 -1.52 4.94 -0.51
CA ILE A 60 -1.15 3.53 -0.51
C ILE A 60 -2.39 2.66 -0.65
N SER A 61 -2.49 1.91 -1.74
CA SER A 61 -3.42 0.79 -1.87
C SER A 61 -2.89 -0.40 -1.08
N MET A 62 -3.51 -0.68 0.08
CA MET A 62 -3.10 -1.76 0.96
C MET A 62 -4.15 -2.87 0.97
N PRO A 63 -3.78 -4.14 0.63
CA PRO A 63 -4.66 -5.29 0.80
C PRO A 63 -4.98 -5.52 2.28
N TRP A 64 -6.25 -5.73 2.58
CA TRP A 64 -6.78 -5.93 3.92
C TRP A 64 -7.57 -7.23 3.98
N LEU A 65 -7.25 -8.09 4.93
CA LEU A 65 -7.99 -9.34 5.16
C LEU A 65 -9.21 -9.06 6.04
N LEU A 66 -10.38 -9.38 5.55
CA LEU A 66 -11.65 -9.27 6.28
C LEU A 66 -11.88 -10.51 7.17
N GLU A 67 -12.79 -10.40 8.13
CA GLU A 67 -13.14 -11.51 9.05
C GLU A 67 -13.69 -12.74 8.30
N ASN A 68 -14.40 -12.54 7.20
CA ASN A 68 -14.90 -13.60 6.30
C ASN A 68 -13.83 -14.22 5.40
N LYS A 69 -12.56 -13.87 5.58
CA LYS A 69 -11.39 -14.27 4.78
C LYS A 69 -11.33 -13.70 3.35
N ASP A 70 -12.23 -12.80 2.99
CA ASP A 70 -12.12 -12.05 1.75
C ASP A 70 -11.00 -10.99 1.87
N MET A 71 -10.42 -10.63 0.71
CA MET A 71 -9.44 -9.56 0.63
C MET A 71 -10.06 -8.32 -0.02
N VAL A 72 -9.86 -7.18 0.59
CA VAL A 72 -10.23 -5.88 0.03
C VAL A 72 -9.02 -4.96 0.01
N THR A 73 -8.91 -4.14 -1.02
CA THR A 73 -7.85 -3.12 -1.08
C THR A 73 -8.41 -1.79 -0.56
N ILE A 74 -7.78 -1.26 0.46
CA ILE A 74 -8.12 0.04 1.07
C ILE A 74 -7.06 1.06 0.68
N ASN A 75 -7.49 2.25 0.32
CA ASN A 75 -6.62 3.38 0.02
C ASN A 75 -6.32 4.17 1.29
N LEU A 76 -5.07 4.15 1.73
CA LEU A 76 -4.53 4.93 2.84
C LEU A 76 -3.91 6.21 2.27
N ARG A 77 -4.43 7.39 2.65
CA ARG A 77 -4.14 8.64 1.95
C ARG A 77 -3.12 9.54 2.64
N ASN A 78 -2.39 10.29 1.83
CA ASN A 78 -1.49 11.37 2.26
C ASN A 78 -0.44 10.87 3.26
N PHE A 79 0.22 9.75 2.93
CA PHE A 79 1.21 9.17 3.84
C PHE A 79 2.57 9.86 3.78
N GLU A 80 2.81 10.70 2.77
CA GLU A 80 4.05 11.45 2.59
C GLU A 80 4.40 12.37 3.78
N SER A 81 3.39 12.96 4.43
CA SER A 81 3.56 13.95 5.50
C SER A 81 3.36 13.40 6.92
N LYS A 82 2.91 12.14 7.05
CA LYS A 82 2.56 11.57 8.36
C LYS A 82 3.78 11.06 9.13
N THR A 83 3.76 11.29 10.44
CA THR A 83 4.64 10.62 11.41
C THR A 83 4.30 9.14 11.53
N LEU A 84 5.15 8.35 12.17
CA LEU A 84 4.84 6.95 12.51
C LEU A 84 3.58 6.82 13.36
N ILE A 85 3.40 7.73 14.32
CA ILE A 85 2.23 7.74 15.21
C ILE A 85 0.96 8.02 14.40
N GLU A 86 0.97 9.07 13.59
CA GLU A 86 -0.18 9.45 12.74
C GLU A 86 -0.54 8.36 11.72
N MET A 87 0.47 7.67 11.15
CA MET A 87 0.24 6.54 10.27
C MET A 87 -0.43 5.39 11.01
N GLN A 88 0.04 5.06 12.23
CA GLN A 88 -0.56 4.01 13.05
C GLN A 88 -1.98 4.33 13.47
N GLU A 89 -2.24 5.57 13.89
CA GLU A 89 -3.59 6.03 14.23
C GLU A 89 -4.54 5.95 13.04
N TYR A 90 -4.06 6.35 11.84
CA TYR A 90 -4.84 6.26 10.61
C TYR A 90 -5.20 4.80 10.29
N ILE A 91 -4.24 3.89 10.40
CA ILE A 91 -4.45 2.44 10.20
C ILE A 91 -5.46 1.89 11.23
N ASN A 92 -5.32 2.26 12.50
CA ASN A 92 -6.23 1.82 13.56
C ASN A 92 -7.67 2.33 13.33
N LYS A 93 -7.83 3.60 12.96
CA LYS A 93 -9.14 4.17 12.59
C LYS A 93 -9.75 3.43 11.39
N THR A 94 -8.93 3.14 10.38
CA THR A 94 -9.38 2.37 9.21
C THR A 94 -9.84 0.96 9.59
N ALA A 95 -9.11 0.28 10.49
CA ALA A 95 -9.51 -1.02 11.03
C ALA A 95 -10.87 -0.97 11.72
N LEU A 96 -11.11 0.07 12.54
CA LEU A 96 -12.41 0.28 13.21
C LEU A 96 -13.53 0.54 12.21
N LYS A 97 -13.31 1.36 11.19
CA LYS A 97 -14.28 1.60 10.12
C LYS A 97 -14.69 0.31 9.40
N ILE A 98 -13.70 -0.54 9.07
CA ILE A 98 -13.95 -1.84 8.42
C ILE A 98 -14.78 -2.74 9.34
N LYS A 99 -14.47 -2.78 10.63
CA LYS A 99 -15.19 -3.62 11.61
C LYS A 99 -16.61 -3.14 11.88
N ASN A 100 -16.84 -1.83 11.84
CA ASN A 100 -18.11 -1.22 12.24
C ASN A 100 -19.09 -1.00 11.08
N CYS A 101 -18.71 -1.33 9.84
CA CYS A 101 -19.59 -1.12 8.70
C CYS A 101 -19.62 -2.34 7.76
N ASP A 102 -20.73 -2.48 7.04
CA ASP A 102 -20.81 -3.45 5.94
C ASP A 102 -20.06 -2.92 4.71
N ILE A 103 -18.82 -3.40 4.55
CA ILE A 103 -17.93 -3.00 3.45
C ILE A 103 -18.47 -3.39 2.06
N GLN A 104 -19.40 -4.34 1.99
CA GLN A 104 -20.01 -4.76 0.72
C GLN A 104 -20.86 -3.65 0.12
N ILE A 105 -21.44 -2.75 0.96
CA ILE A 105 -22.25 -1.63 0.47
C ILE A 105 -21.40 -0.64 -0.35
N PRO A 106 -20.29 -0.08 0.14
CA PRO A 106 -19.46 0.79 -0.68
C PRO A 106 -18.81 0.05 -1.86
N MET A 107 -18.48 -1.24 -1.77
CA MET A 107 -18.05 -2.04 -2.92
C MET A 107 -19.12 -2.12 -4.01
N TYR A 108 -20.38 -2.33 -3.63
CA TYR A 108 -21.52 -2.27 -4.55
C TYR A 108 -21.64 -0.87 -5.18
N GLN A 109 -21.53 0.19 -4.40
CA GLN A 109 -21.57 1.57 -4.91
C GLN A 109 -20.42 1.86 -5.90
N VAL A 110 -19.20 1.37 -5.65
CA VAL A 110 -18.08 1.45 -6.61
C VAL A 110 -18.43 0.78 -7.93
N SER A 111 -18.99 -0.44 -7.86
CA SER A 111 -19.39 -1.19 -9.06
C SER A 111 -20.45 -0.46 -9.87
N VAL A 112 -21.47 0.11 -9.20
CA VAL A 112 -22.53 0.92 -9.86
C VAL A 112 -21.95 2.19 -10.47
N ASN A 113 -21.07 2.90 -9.76
CA ASN A 113 -20.42 4.13 -10.25
C ASN A 113 -19.56 3.86 -11.48
N ASN A 114 -18.79 2.77 -11.50
CA ASN A 114 -17.98 2.36 -12.65
C ASN A 114 -18.88 2.05 -13.87
N MET A 115 -19.97 1.31 -13.67
CA MET A 115 -20.95 1.01 -14.71
C MET A 115 -21.56 2.30 -15.29
N MET A 116 -21.99 3.23 -14.42
CA MET A 116 -22.55 4.51 -14.85
C MET A 116 -21.52 5.37 -15.58
N GLY A 117 -20.24 5.29 -15.17
CA GLY A 117 -19.13 5.95 -15.85
C GLY A 117 -18.94 5.44 -17.30
N GLU A 118 -19.01 4.11 -17.51
CA GLU A 118 -18.91 3.51 -18.86
C GLU A 118 -20.13 3.86 -19.73
N LEU A 119 -21.32 3.92 -19.13
CA LEU A 119 -22.53 4.39 -19.86
C LEU A 119 -22.39 5.84 -20.34
N LYS A 120 -21.89 6.75 -19.47
CA LYS A 120 -21.67 8.15 -19.82
C LYS A 120 -20.63 8.34 -20.94
N LYS A 121 -19.68 7.40 -21.04
CA LYS A 121 -18.68 7.37 -22.14
C LYS A 121 -19.22 6.76 -23.44
N GLY A 122 -20.49 6.32 -23.47
CA GLY A 122 -21.11 5.67 -24.63
C GLY A 122 -20.73 4.18 -24.82
N HIS A 123 -20.08 3.57 -23.83
CA HIS A 123 -19.63 2.16 -23.89
C HIS A 123 -20.73 1.19 -23.45
N LEU A 124 -21.88 1.18 -24.14
CA LEU A 124 -23.06 0.41 -23.76
C LEU A 124 -22.77 -1.09 -23.59
N LEU A 125 -22.00 -1.70 -24.51
CA LEU A 125 -21.64 -3.12 -24.45
C LEU A 125 -20.78 -3.47 -23.21
N LYS A 126 -19.90 -2.58 -22.78
CA LYS A 126 -19.10 -2.78 -21.56
C LYS A 126 -19.98 -2.69 -20.32
N ALA A 127 -20.90 -1.73 -20.26
CA ALA A 127 -21.82 -1.58 -19.17
C ALA A 127 -22.77 -2.78 -19.03
N VAL A 128 -23.31 -3.29 -20.15
CA VAL A 128 -24.15 -4.51 -20.18
C VAL A 128 -23.34 -5.74 -19.73
N ARG A 129 -22.10 -5.92 -20.18
CA ARG A 129 -21.23 -7.02 -19.74
C ARG A 129 -20.93 -6.93 -18.24
N ALA A 130 -20.67 -5.74 -17.71
CA ALA A 130 -20.45 -5.52 -16.29
C ALA A 130 -21.70 -5.88 -15.46
N LEU A 131 -22.89 -5.50 -15.94
CA LEU A 131 -24.17 -5.83 -15.32
C LEU A 131 -24.41 -7.36 -15.30
N LEU A 132 -24.18 -8.04 -16.40
CA LEU A 132 -24.33 -9.49 -16.51
C LEU A 132 -23.30 -10.20 -15.60
N GLY A 133 -22.04 -9.76 -15.60
CA GLY A 133 -20.99 -10.31 -14.73
C GLY A 133 -21.32 -10.14 -13.25
N ALA A 134 -21.81 -8.97 -12.84
CA ALA A 134 -22.23 -8.70 -11.48
C ALA A 134 -23.49 -9.48 -11.04
N SER A 135 -24.34 -9.87 -12.00
CA SER A 135 -25.62 -10.56 -11.71
C SER A 135 -25.50 -12.09 -11.77
N PHE A 136 -24.65 -12.64 -12.63
CA PHE A 136 -24.59 -14.07 -12.94
C PHE A 136 -23.18 -14.67 -12.80
N GLY A 137 -22.16 -13.88 -12.47
CA GLY A 137 -20.77 -14.35 -12.28
C GLY A 137 -20.60 -15.14 -10.98
N LYS A 138 -19.52 -15.97 -10.90
CA LYS A 138 -19.13 -16.68 -9.67
C LYS A 138 -18.86 -15.72 -8.49
N SER A 139 -18.50 -14.48 -8.77
CA SER A 139 -18.26 -13.39 -7.81
C SER A 139 -19.33 -12.33 -7.92
N HIS A 140 -20.62 -12.74 -7.86
CA HIS A 140 -21.71 -11.79 -7.91
C HIS A 140 -21.67 -10.83 -6.71
N THR A 141 -21.84 -9.54 -6.98
CA THR A 141 -21.94 -8.54 -5.94
C THR A 141 -23.31 -8.61 -5.28
N SER A 142 -23.37 -8.64 -3.96
CA SER A 142 -24.63 -8.58 -3.22
C SER A 142 -25.43 -7.35 -3.66
N LYS A 143 -26.73 -7.53 -3.91
CA LYS A 143 -27.62 -6.43 -4.29
C LYS A 143 -28.17 -5.81 -3.01
N TYR A 144 -28.00 -4.51 -2.86
CA TYR A 144 -28.50 -3.75 -1.72
C TYR A 144 -29.73 -2.94 -2.11
N GLY A 145 -30.74 -2.97 -1.24
CA GLY A 145 -31.94 -2.17 -1.39
C GLY A 145 -31.66 -0.68 -1.09
N ARG A 146 -32.53 0.18 -1.63
CA ARG A 146 -32.42 1.63 -1.41
C ARG A 146 -32.37 2.02 0.08
N LYS A 147 -33.17 1.34 0.93
CA LYS A 147 -33.19 1.60 2.38
C LYS A 147 -31.88 1.29 3.08
N GLU A 148 -31.20 0.19 2.68
CA GLU A 148 -29.88 -0.20 3.23
C GLU A 148 -28.80 0.79 2.84
N ILE A 149 -28.79 1.23 1.58
CA ILE A 149 -27.86 2.26 1.07
C ILE A 149 -28.12 3.60 1.77
N GLU A 150 -29.37 4.01 1.95
CA GLU A 150 -29.73 5.24 2.65
C GLU A 150 -29.31 5.19 4.14
N ALA A 151 -29.51 4.05 4.81
CA ALA A 151 -29.06 3.85 6.18
C ALA A 151 -27.53 3.95 6.29
N TYR A 152 -26.81 3.29 5.37
CA TYR A 152 -25.35 3.36 5.31
C TYR A 152 -24.86 4.80 5.05
N ASN A 153 -25.51 5.53 4.16
CA ASN A 153 -25.14 6.91 3.83
C ASN A 153 -25.33 7.88 4.99
N LYS A 154 -26.21 7.58 5.95
CA LYS A 154 -26.41 8.38 7.17
C LYS A 154 -25.28 8.23 8.19
N ILE A 155 -24.49 7.15 8.13
CA ILE A 155 -23.31 6.99 8.98
C ILE A 155 -22.29 8.06 8.59
N PRO A 156 -21.69 8.78 9.56
CA PRO A 156 -20.63 9.76 9.28
C PRO A 156 -19.46 9.16 8.49
N ALA A 157 -18.81 9.95 7.63
CA ALA A 157 -17.71 9.45 6.78
C ALA A 157 -16.48 9.02 7.62
N GLU A 158 -16.32 9.61 8.80
CA GLU A 158 -15.26 9.28 9.77
C GLU A 158 -15.45 7.91 10.42
N ASP A 159 -16.67 7.34 10.39
CA ASP A 159 -17.00 6.09 11.09
C ASP A 159 -17.23 4.90 10.14
N LYS A 160 -17.18 5.12 8.82
CA LYS A 160 -17.41 4.09 7.82
C LYS A 160 -16.34 4.09 6.72
N ILE A 161 -16.24 2.99 5.97
CA ILE A 161 -15.50 2.93 4.72
C ILE A 161 -16.34 3.57 3.61
N THR A 162 -15.80 4.52 2.90
CA THR A 162 -16.46 5.22 1.81
C THR A 162 -16.04 4.66 0.45
N VAL A 163 -16.79 5.00 -0.61
CA VAL A 163 -16.39 4.70 -2.00
C VAL A 163 -14.97 5.20 -2.29
N GLN A 164 -14.61 6.35 -1.72
CA GLN A 164 -13.30 6.96 -1.92
C GLN A 164 -12.16 6.15 -1.29
N ASP A 165 -12.40 5.43 -0.20
CA ASP A 165 -11.41 4.57 0.45
C ASP A 165 -11.15 3.27 -0.36
N LEU A 166 -12.01 2.97 -1.34
CA LEU A 166 -11.91 1.82 -2.24
C LEU A 166 -11.39 2.19 -3.64
N VAL A 167 -11.23 3.48 -3.94
CA VAL A 167 -10.58 3.92 -5.18
C VAL A 167 -9.08 3.63 -5.08
N PRO A 168 -8.44 3.05 -6.12
CA PRO A 168 -7.01 2.79 -6.09
C PRO A 168 -6.18 4.02 -5.74
N GLY A 169 -5.23 3.85 -4.83
CA GLY A 169 -4.23 4.86 -4.49
C GLY A 169 -3.18 5.05 -5.60
N SER A 170 -2.16 5.82 -5.30
CA SER A 170 -1.09 6.08 -6.25
C SER A 170 -0.12 4.90 -6.42
N ILE A 171 0.01 4.06 -5.39
CA ILE A 171 0.90 2.91 -5.36
C ILE A 171 0.30 1.76 -4.53
N THR A 172 0.62 0.51 -4.88
CA THR A 172 0.24 -0.65 -4.06
C THR A 172 1.41 -1.11 -3.20
N ILE A 173 1.18 -1.27 -1.89
CA ILE A 173 2.12 -1.90 -0.96
C ILE A 173 1.40 -3.06 -0.27
N SER A 174 1.87 -4.28 -0.53
CA SER A 174 1.33 -5.51 0.04
C SER A 174 2.32 -6.12 1.04
N ASN A 175 1.92 -6.32 2.30
CA ASN A 175 2.75 -6.96 3.31
C ASN A 175 2.21 -8.35 3.63
N ILE A 176 2.70 -9.37 2.90
CA ILE A 176 2.35 -10.78 3.12
C ILE A 176 2.93 -11.26 4.46
N GLY A 177 4.09 -10.74 4.88
CA GLY A 177 4.70 -11.08 6.15
C GLY A 177 3.87 -10.73 7.38
N SER A 178 2.90 -9.81 7.24
CA SER A 178 1.92 -9.51 8.30
C SER A 178 0.86 -10.60 8.46
N LEU A 179 0.54 -11.33 7.39
CA LEU A 179 -0.47 -12.40 7.35
C LEU A 179 0.15 -13.79 7.59
N TYR A 180 1.34 -14.02 7.05
CA TYR A 180 2.04 -15.30 7.14
C TYR A 180 3.48 -15.08 7.59
N LYS A 181 3.70 -15.12 8.90
CA LYS A 181 5.00 -14.84 9.55
C LYS A 181 6.04 -15.94 9.32
N GLU A 182 5.59 -17.15 9.08
CA GLU A 182 6.43 -18.35 8.88
C GLU A 182 6.93 -18.48 7.43
N GLN A 183 6.62 -17.52 6.56
CA GLN A 183 7.10 -17.52 5.17
C GLN A 183 8.63 -17.65 5.12
N LYS A 184 9.10 -18.58 4.29
CA LYS A 184 10.52 -18.77 3.97
C LYS A 184 10.77 -18.52 2.49
N GLY A 185 11.93 -17.95 2.16
CA GLY A 185 12.30 -17.67 0.78
C GLY A 185 11.79 -16.31 0.25
N PHE A 186 11.69 -16.20 -1.05
CA PHE A 186 11.32 -14.95 -1.74
C PHE A 186 9.95 -15.06 -2.39
N MET A 187 9.28 -13.93 -2.54
CA MET A 187 8.12 -13.79 -3.42
C MET A 187 8.62 -13.45 -4.82
N GLY A 188 8.20 -14.23 -5.81
CA GLY A 188 8.59 -14.02 -7.19
C GLY A 188 7.48 -13.45 -8.08
N LEU A 189 6.28 -13.24 -7.54
CA LEU A 189 5.14 -12.73 -8.27
C LEU A 189 4.48 -11.58 -7.54
N LEU A 190 4.38 -10.44 -8.24
CA LEU A 190 3.66 -9.25 -7.79
C LEU A 190 3.00 -8.61 -9.01
N GLU A 191 1.72 -8.35 -8.94
CA GLU A 191 0.95 -7.74 -10.01
C GLU A 191 0.77 -6.24 -9.76
N ILE A 192 0.92 -5.44 -10.84
CA ILE A 192 0.63 -4.02 -10.82
C ILE A 192 -0.83 -3.81 -11.17
N ILE A 193 -1.57 -3.11 -10.33
CA ILE A 193 -2.98 -2.81 -10.56
C ILE A 193 -3.09 -1.49 -11.35
N PRO A 194 -3.54 -1.52 -12.62
CA PRO A 194 -3.71 -0.29 -13.38
C PRO A 194 -4.66 0.70 -12.66
N PRO A 195 -4.38 2.00 -12.71
CA PRO A 195 -3.40 2.70 -13.57
C PRO A 195 -2.01 2.89 -12.95
N GLN A 196 -1.72 2.28 -11.80
CA GLN A 196 -0.43 2.39 -11.11
C GLN A 196 0.72 1.87 -11.98
N VAL A 197 1.92 2.39 -11.75
CA VAL A 197 3.14 2.00 -12.49
C VAL A 197 4.14 1.23 -11.64
N PHE A 198 3.92 1.18 -10.31
CA PHE A 198 4.83 0.54 -9.39
C PHE A 198 4.06 -0.15 -8.26
N ALA A 199 4.58 -1.28 -7.81
CA ALA A 199 4.04 -2.01 -6.67
C ALA A 199 5.17 -2.61 -5.83
N ILE A 200 4.94 -2.70 -4.51
CA ILE A 200 5.88 -3.21 -3.52
C ILE A 200 5.25 -4.37 -2.77
N GLY A 201 5.90 -5.53 -2.80
CA GLY A 201 5.56 -6.69 -1.98
C GLY A 201 6.58 -6.86 -0.86
N ILE A 202 6.11 -7.00 0.38
CA ILE A 202 6.96 -7.20 1.56
C ILE A 202 6.70 -8.59 2.11
N GLY A 203 7.76 -9.39 2.27
CA GLY A 203 7.70 -10.71 2.88
C GLY A 203 7.89 -10.68 4.39
N SER A 204 7.91 -11.86 5.01
CA SER A 204 8.17 -11.99 6.44
C SER A 204 9.64 -11.77 6.78
N ILE A 205 9.89 -11.35 8.01
CA ILE A 205 11.25 -11.26 8.56
C ILE A 205 11.79 -12.68 8.73
N GLN A 206 12.96 -12.95 8.15
CA GLN A 206 13.58 -14.26 8.11
C GLN A 206 15.01 -14.20 8.63
N ASP A 207 15.44 -15.28 9.29
CA ASP A 207 16.86 -15.47 9.59
C ASP A 207 17.58 -16.00 8.35
N LYS A 208 18.63 -15.30 7.93
CA LYS A 208 19.49 -15.66 6.81
C LYS A 208 20.95 -15.54 7.20
N VAL A 209 21.75 -16.44 6.68
CA VAL A 209 23.21 -16.33 6.78
C VAL A 209 23.65 -15.18 5.88
N GLY A 210 24.42 -14.28 6.45
CA GLY A 210 24.96 -13.13 5.73
C GLY A 210 26.41 -12.84 6.12
N VAL A 211 27.11 -12.15 5.23
CA VAL A 211 28.46 -11.64 5.50
C VAL A 211 28.32 -10.29 6.19
N ILE A 212 28.92 -10.14 7.35
CA ILE A 212 29.06 -8.88 8.06
C ILE A 212 30.52 -8.40 8.01
N LYS A 213 30.73 -7.10 8.11
CA LYS A 213 32.05 -6.49 8.33
C LYS A 213 32.08 -5.92 9.74
N ASN A 214 33.18 -6.14 10.46
CA ASN A 214 33.45 -5.44 11.72
C ASN A 214 33.98 -4.01 11.43
N GLU A 215 34.27 -3.26 12.49
CA GLU A 215 34.82 -1.90 12.41
C GLU A 215 36.17 -1.85 11.69
N ASP A 216 36.97 -2.91 11.76
CA ASP A 216 38.25 -3.08 11.11
C ASP A 216 38.15 -3.52 9.63
N GLY A 217 36.91 -3.74 9.14
CA GLY A 217 36.64 -4.15 7.77
C GLY A 217 36.78 -5.66 7.52
N GLU A 218 37.07 -6.47 8.55
CA GLU A 218 37.15 -7.91 8.43
C GLU A 218 35.77 -8.53 8.22
N LYS A 219 35.69 -9.51 7.33
CA LYS A 219 34.46 -10.20 7.00
C LYS A 219 34.24 -11.43 7.87
N SER A 220 33.06 -11.57 8.42
CA SER A 220 32.62 -12.76 9.14
C SER A 220 31.22 -13.20 8.70
N ILE A 221 30.87 -14.43 9.01
CA ILE A 221 29.53 -14.99 8.73
C ILE A 221 28.67 -14.85 9.98
N ALA A 222 27.48 -14.29 9.82
CA ALA A 222 26.53 -14.16 10.92
C ALA A 222 25.09 -14.40 10.46
N ILE A 223 24.22 -14.75 11.40
CA ILE A 223 22.79 -14.79 11.18
C ILE A 223 22.24 -13.36 11.23
N ARG A 224 21.53 -12.96 10.18
CA ARG A 224 20.92 -11.63 10.04
C ARG A 224 19.43 -11.75 9.83
N LYS A 225 18.67 -10.82 10.38
CA LYS A 225 17.26 -10.63 10.04
C LYS A 225 17.17 -9.96 8.67
N VAL A 226 16.50 -10.62 7.72
CA VAL A 226 16.33 -10.16 6.35
C VAL A 226 14.84 -10.06 6.07
N ILE A 227 14.44 -9.00 5.38
CA ILE A 227 13.08 -8.78 4.88
C ILE A 227 13.14 -8.86 3.37
N PRO A 228 12.62 -9.92 2.73
CA PRO A 228 12.58 -9.97 1.28
C PRO A 228 11.53 -8.99 0.76
N MET A 229 11.90 -8.18 -0.21
CA MET A 229 11.02 -7.26 -0.89
C MET A 229 10.98 -7.59 -2.38
N CYS A 230 9.78 -7.57 -2.96
CA CYS A 230 9.55 -7.70 -4.39
C CYS A 230 9.09 -6.36 -4.95
N LEU A 231 9.74 -5.88 -6.00
CA LEU A 231 9.39 -4.66 -6.69
C LEU A 231 8.91 -5.01 -8.09
N ALA A 232 7.72 -4.53 -8.45
CA ALA A 232 7.20 -4.63 -9.81
C ALA A 232 7.00 -3.24 -10.38
N PHE A 233 7.39 -3.02 -11.63
CA PHE A 233 7.23 -1.76 -12.32
C PHE A 233 6.82 -1.94 -13.77
N ASP A 234 6.11 -0.95 -14.29
CA ASP A 234 5.66 -0.91 -15.67
C ASP A 234 6.76 -0.34 -16.59
N HIS A 235 7.40 -1.19 -17.36
CA HIS A 235 8.48 -0.81 -18.27
C HIS A 235 8.07 0.15 -19.41
N ARG A 236 6.77 0.37 -19.60
CA ARG A 236 6.28 1.42 -20.51
C ARG A 236 6.48 2.82 -19.93
N THR A 237 6.68 2.90 -18.60
CA THR A 237 6.73 4.15 -17.84
C THR A 237 8.09 4.36 -17.20
N LEU A 238 8.70 3.31 -16.67
CA LEU A 238 9.90 3.35 -15.84
C LEU A 238 11.02 2.49 -16.42
N ASN A 239 12.23 3.00 -16.39
CA ASN A 239 13.45 2.23 -16.58
C ASN A 239 14.09 1.91 -15.22
N PHE A 240 14.96 0.91 -15.17
CA PHE A 240 15.56 0.48 -13.91
C PHE A 240 16.38 1.60 -13.23
N ASN A 241 17.08 2.43 -14.00
CA ASN A 241 17.85 3.55 -13.47
C ASN A 241 17.00 4.58 -12.69
N GLU A 242 15.71 4.70 -13.03
CA GLU A 242 14.78 5.61 -12.35
C GLU A 242 14.32 5.03 -10.99
N ILE A 243 14.47 3.71 -10.79
CA ILE A 243 14.14 3.02 -9.55
C ILE A 243 15.36 2.95 -8.60
N VAL A 244 16.57 3.10 -9.11
CA VAL A 244 17.80 3.03 -8.32
C VAL A 244 17.79 3.96 -7.10
N PRO A 245 17.36 5.23 -7.16
CA PRO A 245 17.32 6.10 -5.99
C PRO A 245 16.40 5.56 -4.89
N PHE A 246 15.26 4.92 -5.26
CA PHE A 246 14.36 4.25 -4.31
C PHE A 246 15.08 3.11 -3.59
N ILE A 247 15.79 2.24 -4.34
CA ILE A 247 16.52 1.09 -3.76
C ILE A 247 17.64 1.57 -2.85
N GLN A 248 18.46 2.54 -3.31
CA GLN A 248 19.54 3.14 -2.51
C GLN A 248 19.01 3.74 -1.20
N LYS A 249 17.84 4.37 -1.25
CA LYS A 249 17.22 4.91 -0.03
C LYS A 249 16.77 3.82 0.93
N LEU A 250 16.24 2.70 0.41
CA LEU A 250 15.92 1.54 1.25
C LEU A 250 17.18 1.02 1.97
N ASP A 251 18.26 0.79 1.23
CA ASP A 251 19.53 0.31 1.79
C ASP A 251 20.03 1.26 2.87
N TYR A 252 20.05 2.56 2.58
CA TYR A 252 20.45 3.60 3.54
C TYR A 252 19.60 3.56 4.82
N ILE A 253 18.29 3.46 4.71
CA ILE A 253 17.39 3.40 5.88
C ILE A 253 17.63 2.15 6.71
N PHE A 254 17.85 1.00 6.08
CA PHE A 254 18.12 -0.25 6.80
C PHE A 254 19.47 -0.24 7.55
N GLU A 255 20.44 0.53 7.07
CA GLU A 255 21.73 0.73 7.73
C GLU A 255 21.64 1.79 8.85
N HIS A 256 20.78 2.81 8.72
CA HIS A 256 20.67 3.95 9.62
C HIS A 256 19.38 3.91 10.45
N GLY A 257 19.35 3.00 11.43
CA GLY A 257 18.16 2.80 12.28
C GLY A 257 17.79 4.00 13.15
N GLU A 258 18.72 4.94 13.39
CA GLU A 258 18.52 6.18 14.15
C GLU A 258 17.46 7.11 13.54
N LEU A 259 17.20 7.00 12.24
CA LEU A 259 16.16 7.75 11.52
C LEU A 259 14.76 7.54 12.12
N LEU A 260 14.52 6.41 12.79
CA LEU A 260 13.24 6.15 13.44
C LEU A 260 12.87 7.20 14.47
N LYS A 261 13.85 7.79 15.18
CA LYS A 261 13.61 8.83 16.18
C LYS A 261 13.02 10.09 15.59
N GLU A 262 13.50 10.47 14.39
CA GLU A 262 12.99 11.62 13.67
C GLU A 262 11.57 11.36 13.18
N TRP A 263 11.32 10.19 12.61
CA TRP A 263 10.00 9.81 12.09
C TRP A 263 8.93 9.65 13.16
N HIS A 264 9.35 9.37 14.39
CA HIS A 264 8.45 9.27 15.54
C HIS A 264 7.94 10.65 15.98
N ARG A 265 8.80 11.67 15.93
CA ARG A 265 8.53 13.02 16.47
C ARG A 265 8.09 14.03 15.41
N THR A 266 8.64 13.93 14.21
CA THR A 266 8.39 14.89 13.11
C THR A 266 8.10 14.14 11.83
N GLY A 267 6.94 14.39 11.21
CA GLY A 267 6.57 13.78 9.91
C GLY A 267 7.36 14.31 8.71
N VAL A 268 8.29 15.25 8.93
CA VAL A 268 9.02 15.94 7.87
C VAL A 268 10.48 15.47 7.85
N TRP A 269 10.86 14.82 6.77
CA TRP A 269 12.25 14.62 6.39
C TRP A 269 12.85 15.99 6.03
N LYS A 270 13.84 16.46 6.78
CA LYS A 270 14.72 17.53 6.29
C LYS A 270 15.74 16.87 5.38
N ASN A 271 15.69 17.18 4.09
CA ASN A 271 16.82 16.90 3.20
C ASN A 271 17.98 17.76 3.69
N ASP A 272 18.90 17.17 4.41
CA ASP A 272 20.22 17.74 4.56
C ASP A 272 20.92 17.54 3.22
N ASN A 273 21.12 18.64 2.48
CA ASN A 273 21.92 18.73 1.25
C ASN A 273 23.38 18.38 1.53
#